data_250e946dab9d2d97c372dd5ff296d26b
#
_entry.id   250e946dab9d2d97c372dd5ff296d26b
#
_cell.length_a   1.000
_cell.length_b   1.000
_cell.length_c   1.000
_cell.angle_alpha   90.00
_cell.angle_beta   90.00
_cell.angle_gamma   90.00
#
_symmetry.space_group_name_H-M   'P 1'
#
loop_
_entity.id
_entity.type
_entity.pdbx_description
1 polymer ?
#
loop_
_entity_poly.entity_id
_entity_poly.type
_entity_poly.pdbx_seq_one_letter_code
_entity_poly.pdbx_strand_id
1 'polypeptide(L)'
;MNYLDRRKARPITDALRATVLEDLPALADVRDEELRRKAIEAWAYSLSETSFPRVSAIPGEATPGVFVLKRGNQAHHLRSVARIAVNIADDFTTAFPEAVVNRDVVLAGALLHDVGKAWEFEPDNLKRWAADKSQSGSPSMRHPVYGAHICITVGLPEEIAHIALGHSYEGDLMMRSLECTIVHRADHLWWSIAGGFGLLKPEGAAMLEGRKITPRALRDTGRAS
;
A
#
# COMPACT_ATOMS: atom_id res chain seq x y z
N MET A 1 17.17 -16.13 -19.39
CA MET A 1 16.52 -14.81 -19.67
C MET A 1 16.78 -13.94 -18.44
N ASN A 2 17.44 -12.80 -18.62
CA ASN A 2 17.79 -11.89 -17.54
C ASN A 2 16.47 -11.30 -16.94
N TYR A 3 16.43 -10.98 -15.64
CA TYR A 3 15.33 -10.30 -14.98
C TYR A 3 14.94 -8.98 -15.71
N LEU A 4 15.93 -8.22 -16.14
CA LEU A 4 15.73 -6.96 -16.86
C LEU A 4 15.04 -7.14 -18.22
N ASP A 5 15.24 -8.28 -18.89
CA ASP A 5 14.60 -8.58 -20.18
C ASP A 5 13.11 -8.94 -20.03
N ARG A 6 12.64 -9.14 -18.81
CA ARG A 6 11.24 -9.49 -18.50
C ARG A 6 10.41 -8.27 -18.11
N ARG A 7 11.04 -7.13 -17.85
CA ARG A 7 10.35 -5.89 -17.49
C ARG A 7 9.68 -5.27 -18.71
N LYS A 8 8.37 -5.11 -18.64
CA LYS A 8 7.63 -4.26 -19.58
C LYS A 8 7.65 -2.81 -19.09
N ALA A 9 8.85 -2.24 -18.93
CA ALA A 9 8.95 -0.85 -18.52
C ALA A 9 8.47 0.06 -19.65
N ARG A 10 7.39 0.80 -19.39
CA ARG A 10 6.95 1.89 -20.24
C ARG A 10 7.55 3.21 -19.76
N PRO A 11 7.67 4.23 -20.62
CA PRO A 11 8.20 5.53 -20.20
C PRO A 11 7.40 6.14 -19.06
N ILE A 12 8.10 6.69 -18.06
CA ILE A 12 7.47 7.51 -17.02
C ILE A 12 7.25 8.90 -17.62
N THR A 13 6.00 9.23 -17.84
CA THR A 13 5.57 10.50 -18.44
C THR A 13 4.90 11.39 -17.42
N ASP A 14 4.77 12.71 -17.72
CA ASP A 14 4.01 13.61 -16.84
C ASP A 14 2.54 13.23 -16.75
N ALA A 15 1.97 12.67 -17.81
CA ALA A 15 0.61 12.11 -17.78
C ALA A 15 0.50 10.96 -16.78
N LEU A 16 1.50 10.07 -16.69
CA LEU A 16 1.50 9.00 -15.70
C LEU A 16 1.62 9.56 -14.26
N ARG A 17 2.47 10.55 -14.03
CA ARG A 17 2.58 11.24 -12.73
C ARG A 17 1.28 11.95 -12.35
N ALA A 18 0.59 12.55 -13.31
CA ALA A 18 -0.71 13.17 -13.11
C ALA A 18 -1.76 12.15 -12.63
N THR A 19 -1.81 10.94 -13.21
CA THR A 19 -2.73 9.88 -12.75
C THR A 19 -2.46 9.45 -11.30
N VAL A 20 -1.20 9.50 -10.86
CA VAL A 20 -0.84 9.22 -9.46
C VAL A 20 -1.43 10.26 -8.53
N LEU A 21 -1.30 11.56 -8.87
CA LEU A 21 -1.87 12.65 -8.07
C LEU A 21 -3.40 12.65 -8.06
N GLU A 22 -4.04 12.31 -9.19
CA GLU A 22 -5.49 12.14 -9.23
C GLU A 22 -5.97 11.04 -8.28
N ASP A 23 -5.27 9.92 -8.24
CA ASP A 23 -5.62 8.79 -7.38
C ASP A 23 -5.22 9.00 -5.91
N LEU A 24 -4.12 9.71 -5.67
CA LEU A 24 -3.53 9.96 -4.35
C LEU A 24 -3.29 11.46 -4.10
N PRO A 25 -4.37 12.28 -4.08
CA PRO A 25 -4.23 13.75 -3.99
C PRO A 25 -3.52 14.21 -2.71
N ALA A 26 -3.58 13.45 -1.63
CA ALA A 26 -2.89 13.77 -0.39
C ALA A 26 -1.34 13.75 -0.51
N LEU A 27 -0.78 13.26 -1.62
CA LEU A 27 0.65 13.47 -1.91
C LEU A 27 1.01 14.96 -2.02
N ALA A 28 0.06 15.81 -2.42
CA ALA A 28 0.25 17.26 -2.46
C ALA A 28 0.40 17.91 -1.08
N ASP A 29 -0.06 17.23 -0.01
CA ASP A 29 0.02 17.71 1.37
C ASP A 29 1.37 17.39 2.05
N VAL A 30 2.26 16.63 1.41
CA VAL A 30 3.64 16.42 1.84
C VAL A 30 4.39 17.74 1.65
N ARG A 31 4.88 18.33 2.74
CA ARG A 31 5.48 19.68 2.75
C ARG A 31 6.89 19.68 2.16
N ASP A 32 7.68 18.65 2.46
CA ASP A 32 9.00 18.46 1.86
C ASP A 32 8.84 18.19 0.36
N GLU A 33 9.29 19.15 -0.47
CA GLU A 33 9.13 19.12 -1.92
C GLU A 33 9.86 17.96 -2.58
N GLU A 34 11.05 17.62 -2.09
CA GLU A 34 11.84 16.54 -2.65
C GLU A 34 11.22 15.17 -2.29
N LEU A 35 10.77 15.00 -1.06
CA LEU A 35 10.04 13.80 -0.62
C LEU A 35 8.76 13.64 -1.44
N ARG A 36 7.98 14.71 -1.61
CA ARG A 36 6.76 14.71 -2.43
C ARG A 36 7.03 14.30 -3.86
N ARG A 37 8.01 14.92 -4.51
CA ARG A 37 8.40 14.63 -5.90
C ARG A 37 8.80 13.17 -6.06
N LYS A 38 9.63 12.65 -5.16
CA LYS A 38 10.08 11.25 -5.19
C LYS A 38 8.95 10.27 -4.85
N ALA A 39 8.02 10.63 -3.99
CA ALA A 39 6.85 9.79 -3.68
C ALA A 39 5.94 9.61 -4.91
N ILE A 40 5.73 10.68 -5.68
CA ILE A 40 5.02 10.60 -6.97
C ILE A 40 5.80 9.72 -7.95
N GLU A 41 7.11 9.91 -8.03
CA GLU A 41 7.99 9.12 -8.92
C GLU A 41 7.98 7.64 -8.56
N ALA A 42 7.94 7.27 -7.27
CA ALA A 42 7.89 5.88 -6.83
C ALA A 42 6.65 5.15 -7.35
N TRP A 43 5.47 5.78 -7.29
CA TRP A 43 4.25 5.21 -7.89
C TRP A 43 4.32 5.18 -9.40
N ALA A 44 4.81 6.25 -10.04
CA ALA A 44 4.98 6.28 -11.49
C ALA A 44 5.96 5.19 -11.97
N TYR A 45 7.05 4.97 -11.22
CA TYR A 45 7.98 3.87 -11.47
C TYR A 45 7.31 2.50 -11.31
N SER A 46 6.60 2.27 -10.22
CA SER A 46 5.85 1.03 -9.97
C SER A 46 4.87 0.70 -11.10
N LEU A 47 4.09 1.69 -11.52
CA LEU A 47 3.13 1.55 -12.62
C LEU A 47 3.84 1.35 -13.96
N SER A 48 5.01 1.96 -14.18
CA SER A 48 5.75 1.84 -15.44
C SER A 48 6.20 0.41 -15.74
N GLU A 49 6.43 -0.40 -14.71
CA GLU A 49 6.90 -1.79 -14.81
C GLU A 49 5.75 -2.81 -14.96
N THR A 50 4.51 -2.36 -15.00
CA THR A 50 3.32 -3.23 -14.97
C THR A 50 2.29 -2.80 -16.01
N SER A 51 1.25 -3.61 -16.19
CA SER A 51 0.12 -3.31 -17.09
C SER A 51 -0.88 -2.31 -16.50
N PHE A 52 -0.81 -2.01 -15.19
CA PHE A 52 -1.75 -1.11 -14.53
C PHE A 52 -1.57 0.34 -14.99
N PRO A 53 -2.62 0.99 -15.54
CA PRO A 53 -2.52 2.36 -16.05
C PRO A 53 -2.47 3.41 -14.93
N ARG A 54 -2.97 3.08 -13.73
CA ARG A 54 -3.09 3.97 -12.58
C ARG A 54 -3.27 3.18 -11.28
N VAL A 55 -3.09 3.83 -10.12
CA VAL A 55 -3.18 3.17 -8.80
C VAL A 55 -4.57 2.59 -8.54
N SER A 56 -5.63 3.28 -8.94
CA SER A 56 -7.01 2.82 -8.76
C SER A 56 -7.38 1.62 -9.65
N ALA A 57 -6.55 1.24 -10.61
CA ALA A 57 -6.73 0.02 -11.39
C ALA A 57 -6.20 -1.23 -10.66
N ILE A 58 -5.39 -1.08 -9.61
CA ILE A 58 -4.89 -2.20 -8.81
C ILE A 58 -6.02 -2.71 -7.89
N PRO A 59 -6.24 -4.03 -7.80
CA PRO A 59 -7.27 -4.61 -6.94
C PRO A 59 -7.15 -4.18 -5.47
N GLY A 60 -8.28 -4.03 -4.80
CA GLY A 60 -8.35 -3.76 -3.37
C GLY A 60 -8.27 -5.06 -2.57
N GLU A 61 -7.07 -5.57 -2.39
CA GLU A 61 -6.78 -6.82 -1.69
C GLU A 61 -5.53 -6.61 -0.80
N ALA A 62 -5.42 -7.36 0.30
CA ALA A 62 -4.21 -7.31 1.12
C ALA A 62 -3.01 -7.94 0.39
N THR A 63 -3.24 -9.07 -0.27
CA THR A 63 -2.34 -9.74 -1.20
C THR A 63 -3.24 -10.57 -2.13
N PRO A 64 -2.75 -11.04 -3.30
CA PRO A 64 -3.61 -11.75 -4.26
C PRO A 64 -4.45 -12.86 -3.63
N GLY A 65 -5.76 -12.70 -3.66
CA GLY A 65 -6.74 -13.66 -3.11
C GLY A 65 -6.96 -13.57 -1.60
N VAL A 66 -6.33 -12.62 -0.89
CA VAL A 66 -6.48 -12.49 0.58
C VAL A 66 -7.08 -11.13 0.95
N PHE A 67 -8.09 -11.11 1.82
CA PHE A 67 -8.84 -9.92 2.20
C PHE A 67 -9.35 -9.12 0.99
N VAL A 68 -9.99 -9.82 0.08
CA VAL A 68 -10.52 -9.22 -1.16
C VAL A 68 -11.72 -8.34 -0.83
N LEU A 69 -11.67 -7.07 -1.19
CA LEU A 69 -12.81 -6.15 -1.04
C LEU A 69 -13.95 -6.54 -1.98
N LYS A 70 -15.18 -6.44 -1.50
CA LYS A 70 -16.38 -6.55 -2.35
C LYS A 70 -16.51 -5.36 -3.30
N ARG A 71 -15.98 -4.20 -2.90
CA ARG A 71 -15.94 -2.96 -3.68
C ARG A 71 -14.78 -2.09 -3.21
N GLY A 72 -14.26 -1.27 -4.10
CA GLY A 72 -13.08 -0.42 -3.84
C GLY A 72 -11.84 -0.97 -4.52
N ASN A 73 -10.75 -0.24 -4.40
CA ASN A 73 -9.48 -0.51 -5.06
C ASN A 73 -8.32 -0.03 -4.18
N GLN A 74 -7.10 -0.21 -4.65
CA GLN A 74 -5.90 0.15 -3.92
C GLN A 74 -5.84 1.64 -3.54
N ALA A 75 -6.27 2.55 -4.42
CA ALA A 75 -6.27 3.98 -4.12
C ALA A 75 -7.23 4.34 -2.96
N HIS A 76 -8.38 3.66 -2.84
CA HIS A 76 -9.28 3.84 -1.69
C HIS A 76 -8.62 3.42 -0.38
N HIS A 77 -7.95 2.25 -0.38
CA HIS A 77 -7.22 1.74 0.76
C HIS A 77 -6.15 2.72 1.21
N LEU A 78 -5.25 3.11 0.31
CA LEU A 78 -4.13 4.02 0.59
C LEU A 78 -4.57 5.36 1.17
N ARG A 79 -5.59 6.01 0.56
CA ARG A 79 -6.13 7.28 1.06
C ARG A 79 -6.72 7.15 2.46
N SER A 80 -7.34 6.02 2.76
CA SER A 80 -7.93 5.77 4.07
C SER A 80 -6.87 5.51 5.13
N VAL A 81 -5.88 4.66 4.82
CA VAL A 81 -4.75 4.39 5.72
C VAL A 81 -3.96 5.66 6.01
N ALA A 82 -3.68 6.48 4.99
CA ALA A 82 -2.97 7.75 5.16
C ALA A 82 -3.72 8.70 6.11
N ARG A 83 -5.05 8.85 5.97
CA ARG A 83 -5.84 9.68 6.90
C ARG A 83 -5.81 9.16 8.33
N ILE A 84 -5.92 7.84 8.53
CA ILE A 84 -5.86 7.25 9.86
C ILE A 84 -4.47 7.47 10.47
N ALA A 85 -3.40 7.20 9.73
CA ALA A 85 -2.02 7.33 10.19
C ALA A 85 -1.69 8.79 10.58
N VAL A 86 -2.06 9.75 9.73
CA VAL A 86 -1.85 11.18 10.00
C VAL A 86 -2.66 11.64 11.22
N ASN A 87 -3.93 11.22 11.35
CA ASN A 87 -4.74 11.57 12.52
C ASN A 87 -4.14 11.03 13.82
N ILE A 88 -3.57 9.82 13.81
CA ILE A 88 -2.84 9.29 14.98
C ILE A 88 -1.63 10.16 15.30
N ALA A 89 -0.82 10.51 14.30
CA ALA A 89 0.36 11.35 14.50
C ALA A 89 -0.01 12.74 15.03
N ASP A 90 -1.02 13.39 14.46
CA ASP A 90 -1.48 14.72 14.85
C ASP A 90 -2.11 14.74 16.26
N ASP A 91 -2.84 13.68 16.64
CA ASP A 91 -3.41 13.54 18.00
C ASP A 91 -2.31 13.43 19.05
N PHE A 92 -1.33 12.53 18.85
CA PHE A 92 -0.24 12.35 19.81
C PHE A 92 0.63 13.61 19.96
N THR A 93 0.98 14.28 18.87
CA THR A 93 1.78 15.51 18.94
C THR A 93 1.01 16.69 19.54
N THR A 94 -0.31 16.68 19.48
CA THR A 94 -1.16 17.68 20.13
C THR A 94 -1.30 17.41 21.61
N ALA A 95 -1.54 16.16 22.01
CA ALA A 95 -1.73 15.78 23.40
C ALA A 95 -0.40 15.76 24.20
N PHE A 96 0.70 15.45 23.54
CA PHE A 96 2.03 15.30 24.11
C PHE A 96 3.05 16.06 23.27
N PRO A 97 3.29 17.36 23.53
CA PRO A 97 4.19 18.20 22.74
C PRO A 97 5.64 17.69 22.65
N GLU A 98 6.06 16.84 23.58
CA GLU A 98 7.34 16.14 23.57
C GLU A 98 7.37 14.92 22.60
N ALA A 99 6.23 14.46 22.10
CA ALA A 99 6.15 13.37 21.14
C ALA A 99 6.55 13.87 19.75
N VAL A 100 7.79 13.59 19.35
CA VAL A 100 8.33 14.00 18.05
C VAL A 100 7.98 12.94 17.02
N VAL A 101 7.17 13.30 16.01
CA VAL A 101 6.80 12.46 14.86
C VAL A 101 7.05 13.25 13.59
N ASN A 102 7.72 12.65 12.60
CA ASN A 102 7.84 13.26 11.28
C ASN A 102 6.55 13.02 10.47
N ARG A 103 5.66 14.00 10.50
CA ARG A 103 4.35 13.94 9.84
C ARG A 103 4.44 13.69 8.33
N ASP A 104 5.44 14.26 7.64
CA ASP A 104 5.63 14.06 6.21
C ASP A 104 6.08 12.63 5.90
N VAL A 105 6.93 12.04 6.75
CA VAL A 105 7.30 10.62 6.65
C VAL A 105 6.10 9.71 6.90
N VAL A 106 5.24 10.02 7.88
CA VAL A 106 3.99 9.26 8.12
C VAL A 106 3.08 9.33 6.91
N LEU A 107 2.83 10.54 6.36
CA LEU A 107 1.93 10.74 5.23
C LEU A 107 2.47 10.06 3.96
N ALA A 108 3.72 10.35 3.59
CA ALA A 108 4.34 9.75 2.41
C ALA A 108 4.47 8.22 2.57
N GLY A 109 4.91 7.75 3.74
CA GLY A 109 5.02 6.33 4.04
C GLY A 109 3.68 5.61 3.96
N ALA A 110 2.61 6.20 4.50
CA ALA A 110 1.26 5.62 4.41
C ALA A 110 0.71 5.60 2.97
N LEU A 111 1.07 6.55 2.11
CA LEU A 111 0.70 6.53 0.70
C LEU A 111 1.58 5.61 -0.15
N LEU A 112 2.74 5.19 0.36
CA LEU A 112 3.73 4.38 -0.34
C LEU A 112 3.88 2.96 0.24
N HIS A 113 3.27 2.63 1.40
CA HIS A 113 3.49 1.34 2.06
C HIS A 113 3.24 0.15 1.11
N ASP A 114 2.29 0.29 0.23
CA ASP A 114 1.85 -0.69 -0.75
C ASP A 114 2.36 -0.45 -2.19
N VAL A 115 3.38 0.40 -2.37
CA VAL A 115 3.87 0.78 -3.71
C VAL A 115 4.34 -0.41 -4.56
N GLY A 116 4.73 -1.50 -3.93
CA GLY A 116 5.10 -2.76 -4.59
C GLY A 116 3.92 -3.60 -5.09
N LYS A 117 2.68 -3.24 -4.75
CA LYS A 117 1.50 -4.06 -5.12
C LYS A 117 1.26 -4.13 -6.63
N ALA A 118 1.58 -3.10 -7.39
CA ALA A 118 1.46 -3.20 -8.84
C ALA A 118 2.26 -4.40 -9.39
N TRP A 119 3.47 -4.64 -8.87
CA TRP A 119 4.29 -5.79 -9.21
C TRP A 119 3.68 -7.12 -8.70
N GLU A 120 3.22 -7.17 -7.45
CA GLU A 120 2.66 -8.40 -6.86
C GLU A 120 1.36 -8.83 -7.56
N PHE A 121 0.57 -7.88 -8.07
CA PHE A 121 -0.70 -8.12 -8.76
C PHE A 121 -0.57 -8.17 -10.30
N GLU A 122 0.63 -7.94 -10.86
CA GLU A 122 0.82 -8.01 -12.31
C GLU A 122 0.44 -9.39 -12.86
N PRO A 123 -0.53 -9.49 -13.79
CA PRO A 123 -1.03 -10.77 -14.28
C PRO A 123 0.06 -11.68 -14.85
N ASP A 124 1.04 -11.12 -15.55
CA ASP A 124 2.16 -11.89 -16.10
C ASP A 124 3.05 -12.46 -15.00
N ASN A 125 3.22 -11.75 -13.86
CA ASN A 125 3.95 -12.24 -12.71
C ASN A 125 3.19 -13.37 -12.02
N LEU A 126 1.89 -13.20 -11.78
CA LEU A 126 1.04 -14.23 -11.17
C LEU A 126 1.05 -15.51 -12.00
N LYS A 127 0.90 -15.38 -13.32
CA LYS A 127 0.95 -16.51 -14.25
C LYS A 127 2.31 -17.24 -14.22
N ARG A 128 3.40 -16.48 -14.23
CA ARG A 128 4.75 -17.01 -14.18
C ARG A 128 5.04 -17.76 -12.89
N TRP A 129 4.63 -17.21 -11.75
CA TRP A 129 4.83 -17.84 -10.44
C TRP A 129 3.96 -19.10 -10.26
N ALA A 130 2.76 -19.10 -10.85
CA ALA A 130 1.88 -20.27 -10.82
C ALA A 130 2.39 -21.43 -11.70
N ALA A 131 3.14 -21.13 -12.76
CA ALA A 131 3.63 -22.12 -13.71
C ALA A 131 4.66 -23.08 -13.09
N ASP A 132 5.58 -22.56 -12.24
CA ASP A 132 6.54 -23.37 -11.48
C ASP A 132 6.85 -22.70 -10.14
N LYS A 133 6.08 -23.07 -9.13
CA LYS A 133 6.24 -22.56 -7.77
C LYS A 133 7.53 -23.04 -7.11
N SER A 134 8.06 -24.20 -7.51
CA SER A 134 9.28 -24.76 -6.94
C SER A 134 10.52 -23.96 -7.35
N GLN A 135 10.51 -23.41 -8.57
CA GLN A 135 11.61 -22.60 -9.09
C GLN A 135 11.47 -21.12 -8.72
N SER A 136 10.26 -20.59 -8.77
CA SER A 136 10.03 -19.13 -8.67
C SER A 136 9.59 -18.67 -7.29
N GLY A 137 9.02 -19.55 -6.46
CA GLY A 137 8.18 -19.13 -5.34
C GLY A 137 6.80 -18.62 -5.82
N SER A 138 5.86 -18.38 -4.89
CA SER A 138 4.53 -17.90 -5.23
C SER A 138 3.92 -17.11 -4.07
N PRO A 139 4.07 -15.77 -4.05
CA PRO A 139 4.87 -14.94 -4.96
C PRO A 139 6.38 -15.16 -4.78
N SER A 140 7.18 -14.87 -5.79
CA SER A 140 8.64 -14.92 -5.65
C SER A 140 9.15 -13.77 -4.79
N MET A 141 8.43 -12.66 -4.80
CA MET A 141 8.73 -11.47 -4.00
C MET A 141 7.42 -10.77 -3.64
N ARG A 142 7.21 -10.55 -2.36
CA ARG A 142 6.04 -9.85 -1.83
C ARG A 142 6.16 -8.34 -2.03
N HIS A 143 5.00 -7.63 -2.05
CA HIS A 143 4.95 -6.18 -2.25
C HIS A 143 5.76 -5.38 -1.22
N PRO A 144 5.92 -5.75 0.07
CA PRO A 144 6.75 -4.98 0.99
C PRO A 144 8.21 -4.94 0.56
N VAL A 145 8.75 -6.08 0.13
CA VAL A 145 10.14 -6.20 -0.33
C VAL A 145 10.34 -5.43 -1.64
N TYR A 146 9.41 -5.61 -2.61
CA TYR A 146 9.49 -4.91 -3.88
C TYR A 146 9.24 -3.41 -3.72
N GLY A 147 8.37 -3.01 -2.79
CA GLY A 147 8.13 -1.62 -2.44
C GLY A 147 9.37 -0.92 -1.89
N ALA A 148 10.11 -1.57 -0.99
CA ALA A 148 11.38 -1.05 -0.51
C ALA A 148 12.41 -0.90 -1.64
N HIS A 149 12.50 -1.87 -2.55
CA HIS A 149 13.34 -1.77 -3.75
C HIS A 149 12.98 -0.54 -4.60
N ILE A 150 11.69 -0.28 -4.85
CA ILE A 150 11.24 0.89 -5.59
C ILE A 150 11.66 2.17 -4.87
N CYS A 151 11.40 2.29 -3.57
CA CYS A 151 11.73 3.46 -2.77
C CYS A 151 13.23 3.81 -2.86
N ILE A 152 14.10 2.81 -2.71
CA ILE A 152 15.55 2.97 -2.83
C ILE A 152 15.95 3.36 -4.27
N THR A 153 15.35 2.72 -5.27
CA THR A 153 15.66 2.96 -6.69
C THR A 153 15.37 4.39 -7.11
N VAL A 154 14.29 5.01 -6.61
CA VAL A 154 13.97 6.41 -6.92
C VAL A 154 14.64 7.39 -5.95
N GLY A 155 15.46 6.91 -5.03
CA GLY A 155 16.24 7.72 -4.09
C GLY A 155 15.40 8.35 -2.98
N LEU A 156 14.30 7.72 -2.56
CA LEU A 156 13.57 8.10 -1.35
C LEU A 156 14.44 7.87 -0.10
N PRO A 157 14.20 8.63 1.00
CA PRO A 157 14.85 8.38 2.27
C PRO A 157 14.64 6.96 2.77
N GLU A 158 15.61 6.44 3.54
CA GLU A 158 15.56 5.07 4.08
C GLU A 158 14.33 4.83 4.95
N GLU A 159 13.85 5.85 5.66
CA GLU A 159 12.65 5.81 6.48
C GLU A 159 11.40 5.41 5.69
N ILE A 160 11.28 5.87 4.44
CA ILE A 160 10.16 5.49 3.57
C ILE A 160 10.31 4.05 3.08
N ALA A 161 11.51 3.63 2.71
CA ALA A 161 11.80 2.25 2.34
C ALA A 161 11.56 1.30 3.52
N HIS A 162 11.92 1.73 4.75
CA HIS A 162 11.65 1.01 5.98
C HIS A 162 10.14 0.83 6.23
N ILE A 163 9.32 1.87 5.98
CA ILE A 163 7.86 1.76 6.10
C ILE A 163 7.31 0.79 5.04
N ALA A 164 7.75 0.90 3.78
CA ALA A 164 7.32 0.00 2.72
C ALA A 164 7.64 -1.46 3.04
N LEU A 165 8.83 -1.74 3.59
CA LEU A 165 9.24 -3.08 4.00
C LEU A 165 8.53 -3.53 5.29
N GLY A 166 8.45 -2.64 6.27
CA GLY A 166 8.10 -2.96 7.66
C GLY A 166 6.61 -2.93 7.99
N HIS A 167 5.75 -2.38 7.10
CA HIS A 167 4.32 -2.23 7.42
C HIS A 167 3.56 -3.55 7.55
N SER A 168 4.01 -4.62 6.94
CA SER A 168 3.38 -5.95 6.92
C SER A 168 4.16 -6.97 7.77
N TYR A 169 3.91 -8.27 7.57
CA TYR A 169 4.54 -9.36 8.34
C TYR A 169 6.06 -9.41 8.19
N GLU A 170 6.61 -8.95 7.08
CA GLU A 170 8.05 -8.84 6.87
C GLU A 170 8.72 -7.97 7.96
N GLY A 171 8.00 -6.97 8.47
CA GLY A 171 8.43 -6.13 9.57
C GLY A 171 8.46 -6.80 10.95
N ASP A 172 7.90 -8.01 11.11
CA ASP A 172 7.94 -8.73 12.39
C ASP A 172 9.34 -9.27 12.70
N LEU A 173 10.22 -9.28 11.71
CA LEU A 173 11.63 -9.66 11.85
C LEU A 173 12.56 -8.48 12.16
N MET A 174 12.03 -7.27 12.29
CA MET A 174 12.80 -6.05 12.57
C MET A 174 12.11 -5.17 13.61
N MET A 175 12.86 -4.23 14.19
CA MET A 175 12.29 -3.18 15.03
C MET A 175 11.75 -2.07 14.11
N ARG A 176 10.44 -1.83 14.15
CA ARG A 176 9.80 -0.75 13.39
C ARG A 176 10.12 0.61 14.03
N SER A 177 10.38 1.62 13.20
CA SER A 177 10.38 3.02 13.66
C SER A 177 8.98 3.42 14.17
N LEU A 178 8.89 4.57 14.83
CA LEU A 178 7.60 5.07 15.30
C LEU A 178 6.65 5.35 14.13
N GLU A 179 7.13 6.00 13.08
CA GLU A 179 6.37 6.28 11.86
C GLU A 179 5.91 4.99 11.17
N CYS A 180 6.81 4.00 11.07
CA CYS A 180 6.46 2.68 10.53
C CYS A 180 5.41 1.98 11.40
N THR A 181 5.51 2.08 12.73
CA THR A 181 4.53 1.53 13.66
C THR A 181 3.16 2.17 13.47
N ILE A 182 3.09 3.50 13.33
CA ILE A 182 1.84 4.23 13.07
C ILE A 182 1.19 3.74 11.78
N VAL A 183 1.96 3.65 10.68
CA VAL A 183 1.44 3.18 9.37
C VAL A 183 0.99 1.73 9.45
N HIS A 184 1.79 0.84 10.04
CA HIS A 184 1.45 -0.57 10.26
C HIS A 184 0.13 -0.72 11.02
N ARG A 185 -0.06 0.02 12.12
CA ARG A 185 -1.29 -0.05 12.92
C ARG A 185 -2.49 0.53 12.19
N ALA A 186 -2.31 1.60 11.43
CA ALA A 186 -3.36 2.20 10.61
C ALA A 186 -3.84 1.24 9.52
N ASP A 187 -2.92 0.55 8.82
CA ASP A 187 -3.22 -0.45 7.81
C ASP A 187 -3.98 -1.64 8.40
N HIS A 188 -3.47 -2.24 9.47
CA HIS A 188 -4.11 -3.37 10.14
C HIS A 188 -5.49 -3.02 10.74
N LEU A 189 -5.63 -1.81 11.29
CA LEU A 189 -6.92 -1.29 11.77
C LEU A 189 -7.92 -1.18 10.62
N TRP A 190 -7.49 -0.62 9.47
CA TRP A 190 -8.35 -0.46 8.31
C TRP A 190 -8.91 -1.79 7.82
N TRP A 191 -8.06 -2.82 7.64
CA TRP A 191 -8.49 -4.17 7.25
C TRP A 191 -9.43 -4.81 8.28
N SER A 192 -9.13 -4.63 9.57
CA SER A 192 -9.98 -5.16 10.65
C SER A 192 -11.38 -4.53 10.62
N ILE A 193 -11.47 -3.22 10.43
CA ILE A 193 -12.75 -2.50 10.34
C ILE A 193 -13.49 -2.85 9.04
N ALA A 194 -12.80 -2.95 7.91
CA ALA A 194 -13.39 -3.40 6.65
C ALA A 194 -14.04 -4.79 6.78
N GLY A 195 -13.36 -5.70 7.48
CA GLY A 195 -13.93 -7.02 7.81
C GLY A 195 -15.13 -6.94 8.75
N GLY A 196 -15.05 -6.14 9.82
CA GLY A 196 -16.14 -5.94 10.77
C GLY A 196 -17.41 -5.36 10.13
N PHE A 197 -17.29 -4.53 9.09
CA PHE A 197 -18.41 -4.05 8.29
C PHE A 197 -18.86 -5.02 7.19
N GLY A 198 -18.24 -6.19 7.06
CA GLY A 198 -18.60 -7.17 6.03
C GLY A 198 -18.24 -6.70 4.60
N LEU A 199 -17.23 -5.83 4.44
CA LEU A 199 -16.77 -5.34 3.14
C LEU A 199 -15.85 -6.33 2.42
N LEU A 200 -15.42 -7.39 3.10
CA LEU A 200 -14.58 -8.44 2.51
C LEU A 200 -15.44 -9.54 1.89
N LYS A 201 -14.93 -10.20 0.85
CA LYS A 201 -15.51 -11.44 0.35
C LYS A 201 -15.44 -12.54 1.43
N PRO A 202 -16.29 -13.59 1.37
CA PRO A 202 -16.39 -14.61 2.42
C PRO A 202 -15.05 -15.24 2.83
N GLU A 203 -14.17 -15.50 1.88
CA GLU A 203 -12.87 -16.12 2.11
C GLU A 203 -11.97 -15.25 3.00
N GLY A 204 -12.06 -13.92 2.86
CA GLY A 204 -11.33 -12.97 3.69
C GLY A 204 -11.96 -12.78 5.07
N ALA A 205 -13.29 -12.90 5.17
CA ALA A 205 -14.00 -12.74 6.43
C ALA A 205 -13.64 -13.84 7.43
N ALA A 206 -13.47 -15.08 6.99
CA ALA A 206 -13.09 -16.21 7.85
C ALA A 206 -11.76 -15.97 8.59
N MET A 207 -10.82 -15.27 8.00
CA MET A 207 -9.54 -14.93 8.64
C MET A 207 -9.67 -13.91 9.79
N LEU A 208 -10.81 -13.23 9.91
CA LEU A 208 -11.08 -12.24 10.96
C LEU A 208 -11.76 -12.84 12.19
N GLU A 209 -12.28 -14.07 12.13
CA GLU A 209 -13.00 -14.70 13.24
C GLU A 209 -12.16 -14.76 14.53
N GLY A 210 -10.84 -14.94 14.40
CA GLY A 210 -9.92 -14.91 15.54
C GLY A 210 -9.67 -13.51 16.14
N ARG A 211 -10.13 -12.42 15.52
CA ARG A 211 -9.86 -11.03 15.96
C ARG A 211 -10.92 -10.44 16.87
N LYS A 212 -11.92 -11.23 17.30
CA LYS A 212 -13.00 -10.84 18.26
C LYS A 212 -13.71 -9.52 17.90
N ILE A 213 -13.92 -9.26 16.60
CA ILE A 213 -14.68 -8.10 16.12
C ILE A 213 -16.13 -8.55 15.89
N THR A 214 -17.08 -7.86 16.51
CA THR A 214 -18.51 -8.09 16.24
C THR A 214 -18.89 -7.49 14.89
N PRO A 215 -19.30 -8.30 13.90
CA PRO A 215 -19.73 -7.77 12.61
C PRO A 215 -20.95 -6.86 12.75
N ARG A 216 -20.95 -5.78 12.01
CA ARG A 216 -22.12 -4.89 11.87
C ARG A 216 -22.62 -4.95 10.43
N ALA A 217 -23.90 -5.19 10.23
CA ALA A 217 -24.51 -5.15 8.91
C ALA A 217 -24.35 -3.76 8.26
N LEU A 218 -23.99 -3.73 6.99
CA LEU A 218 -24.01 -2.50 6.20
C LEU A 218 -25.46 -2.04 6.02
N ARG A 219 -25.72 -0.76 6.17
CA ARG A 219 -27.00 -0.17 5.80
C ARG A 219 -27.15 -0.23 4.28
N ASP A 220 -28.30 -0.68 3.82
CA ASP A 220 -28.68 -0.55 2.41
C ASP A 220 -28.91 0.95 2.15
N THR A 221 -28.01 1.56 1.39
CA THR A 221 -28.09 2.99 1.05
C THR A 221 -28.83 3.24 -0.26
N GLY A 222 -29.35 2.17 -0.92
CA GLY A 222 -30.03 2.28 -2.22
C GLY A 222 -29.14 2.84 -3.36
N ARG A 223 -27.84 3.02 -3.14
CA ARG A 223 -26.91 3.42 -4.18
C ARG A 223 -26.49 2.21 -4.97
N ALA A 224 -27.04 2.08 -6.18
CA ALA A 224 -26.55 1.14 -7.18
C ALA A 224 -25.06 1.39 -7.43
N SER A 225 -24.32 0.29 -7.54
CA SER A 225 -22.90 0.21 -7.87
C SER A 225 -22.58 0.78 -9.23
#